data_339a264e031d6e8a302d0b6ef92f52b9
#
_entry.id   339a264e031d6e8a302d0b6ef92f52b9
#
_cell.length_a   1.000
_cell.length_b   1.000
_cell.length_c   1.000
_cell.angle_alpha   90.00
_cell.angle_beta   90.00
_cell.angle_gamma   90.00
#
_symmetry.space_group_name_H-M   'P 1'
#
loop_
_entity.id
_entity.type
_entity.pdbx_description
1 polymer ?
#
loop_
_entity_poly.entity_id
_entity_poly.type
_entity_poly.pdbx_seq_one_letter_code
_entity_poly.pdbx_strand_id
1 'polypeptide(L)'
;FESQLYEDVTFAMEHPTGKKIFGIIQGWKSFIDFDHDTYFHARPLQEGKPPFLDQEMLKAPTNVSSHGRYNAIGKSCYYVAETKEGAMTEIRKHSGGKTINIQVVGLRPVKHAKMIDLSGEIKGTNRFMEHMRFTVENEIGKIVKNYLLPNFVASCCKRIGIDGIKYRSTGYDCCVLWKDDYFEFV
;
A
#
# COMPACT_ATOMS: atom_id res chain seq x y z
N PHE A 1 12.28 6.60 -17.34
CA PHE A 1 10.89 6.24 -17.06
C PHE A 1 10.36 6.96 -15.82
N GLU A 2 11.12 7.05 -14.74
CA GLU A 2 10.72 7.80 -13.54
C GLU A 2 10.43 9.27 -13.81
N SER A 3 11.26 9.93 -14.63
CA SER A 3 11.01 11.31 -15.07
C SER A 3 9.67 11.43 -15.81
N GLN A 4 9.37 10.47 -16.68
CA GLN A 4 8.08 10.39 -17.39
C GLN A 4 6.91 10.23 -16.42
N LEU A 5 7.04 9.36 -15.40
CA LEU A 5 6.00 9.17 -14.38
C LEU A 5 5.76 10.45 -13.57
N TYR A 6 6.79 11.26 -13.38
CA TYR A 6 6.69 12.52 -12.66
C TYR A 6 6.05 13.63 -13.50
N GLU A 7 6.39 13.70 -14.77
CA GLU A 7 5.88 14.72 -15.69
C GLU A 7 4.47 14.39 -16.18
N ASP A 8 4.25 13.14 -16.62
CA ASP A 8 2.97 12.68 -17.13
C ASP A 8 2.79 11.17 -16.99
N VAL A 9 2.11 10.76 -15.92
CA VAL A 9 1.79 9.35 -15.67
C VAL A 9 0.82 8.76 -16.72
N THR A 10 0.06 9.60 -17.42
CA THR A 10 -0.98 9.17 -18.36
C THR A 10 -0.41 8.32 -19.49
N PHE A 11 0.73 8.71 -20.00
CA PHE A 11 1.43 8.02 -21.09
C PHE A 11 2.47 6.99 -20.63
N ALA A 12 2.52 6.68 -19.35
CA ALA A 12 3.49 5.72 -18.83
C ALA A 12 3.38 4.33 -19.49
N MET A 13 2.19 3.91 -19.91
CA MET A 13 1.96 2.66 -20.63
C MET A 13 2.47 2.66 -22.08
N GLU A 14 2.74 3.81 -22.66
CA GLU A 14 3.31 3.91 -24.01
C GLU A 14 4.83 3.78 -23.98
N HIS A 15 5.46 4.13 -22.88
CA HIS A 15 6.89 4.00 -22.69
C HIS A 15 7.33 2.52 -22.71
N PRO A 16 8.45 2.15 -23.36
CA PRO A 16 8.94 0.77 -23.44
C PRO A 16 9.07 0.08 -22.06
N THR A 17 9.58 0.82 -21.06
CA THR A 17 9.70 0.33 -19.68
C THR A 17 8.32 0.07 -19.05
N GLY A 18 7.34 0.96 -19.27
CA GLY A 18 5.98 0.78 -18.78
C GLY A 18 5.31 -0.46 -19.38
N LYS A 19 5.45 -0.68 -20.70
CA LYS A 19 4.98 -1.88 -21.38
C LYS A 19 5.63 -3.15 -20.82
N LYS A 20 6.95 -3.10 -20.58
CA LYS A 20 7.69 -4.24 -19.99
C LYS A 20 7.19 -4.57 -18.58
N ILE A 21 7.01 -3.57 -17.72
CA ILE A 21 6.47 -3.75 -16.37
C ILE A 21 5.06 -4.35 -16.43
N PHE A 22 4.19 -3.79 -17.26
CA PHE A 22 2.84 -4.31 -17.42
C PHE A 22 2.84 -5.76 -17.91
N GLY A 23 3.69 -6.11 -18.90
CA GLY A 23 3.84 -7.48 -19.38
C GLY A 23 4.29 -8.46 -18.31
N ILE A 24 5.22 -8.04 -17.42
CA ILE A 24 5.64 -8.85 -16.26
C ILE A 24 4.45 -9.11 -15.32
N ILE A 25 3.69 -8.07 -14.98
CA ILE A 25 2.54 -8.19 -14.08
C ILE A 25 1.43 -9.02 -14.72
N GLN A 26 1.15 -8.81 -16.01
CA GLN A 26 0.17 -9.59 -16.76
C GLN A 26 0.54 -11.08 -16.85
N GLY A 27 1.84 -11.37 -16.97
CA GLY A 27 2.39 -12.74 -16.97
C GLY A 27 2.54 -13.37 -15.58
N TRP A 28 2.20 -12.67 -14.51
CA TRP A 28 2.35 -13.17 -13.12
C TRP A 28 1.47 -14.40 -12.90
N LYS A 29 2.05 -15.46 -12.32
CA LYS A 29 1.36 -16.75 -12.10
C LYS A 29 1.26 -17.14 -10.64
N SER A 30 2.13 -16.60 -9.78
CA SER A 30 2.22 -16.98 -8.37
C SER A 30 1.39 -16.02 -7.51
N PHE A 31 0.08 -16.18 -7.53
CA PHE A 31 -0.80 -15.40 -6.66
C PHE A 31 -0.83 -16.00 -5.25
N ILE A 32 -0.98 -15.12 -4.28
CA ILE A 32 -1.18 -15.47 -2.87
C ILE A 32 -2.55 -14.97 -2.40
N ASP A 33 -2.97 -15.48 -1.25
CA ASP A 33 -4.14 -15.05 -0.50
C ASP A 33 -3.72 -14.62 0.90
N PHE A 34 -4.65 -14.28 1.76
CA PHE A 34 -4.39 -14.04 3.18
C PHE A 34 -3.86 -15.32 3.84
N ASP A 35 -2.80 -15.18 4.61
CA ASP A 35 -2.08 -16.27 5.28
C ASP A 35 -2.09 -16.13 6.82
N HIS A 36 -2.82 -15.15 7.35
CA HIS A 36 -3.03 -14.90 8.77
C HIS A 36 -4.52 -14.80 9.10
N ASP A 37 -4.91 -15.27 10.29
CA ASP A 37 -6.29 -15.17 10.78
C ASP A 37 -6.68 -13.74 11.14
N THR A 38 -5.69 -12.90 11.47
CA THR A 38 -5.90 -11.50 11.86
C THR A 38 -4.83 -10.60 11.26
N TYR A 39 -5.26 -9.50 10.70
CA TYR A 39 -4.46 -8.37 10.26
C TYR A 39 -4.77 -7.15 11.11
N PHE A 40 -3.95 -6.11 11.03
CA PHE A 40 -4.08 -4.91 11.84
C PHE A 40 -4.06 -3.65 10.98
N HIS A 41 -4.98 -2.75 11.25
CA HIS A 41 -4.98 -1.41 10.70
C HIS A 41 -4.82 -0.39 11.82
N ALA A 42 -4.06 0.68 11.56
CA ALA A 42 -3.77 1.71 12.54
C ALA A 42 -4.01 3.12 11.98
N ARG A 43 -4.45 4.02 12.85
CA ARG A 43 -4.59 5.45 12.56
C ARG A 43 -4.03 6.31 13.69
N PRO A 44 -3.40 7.46 13.36
CA PRO A 44 -2.99 8.42 14.38
C PRO A 44 -4.22 9.11 14.98
N LEU A 45 -4.32 9.13 16.30
CA LEU A 45 -5.33 9.89 17.02
C LEU A 45 -4.89 11.35 17.13
N GLN A 46 -5.79 12.24 16.78
CA GLN A 46 -5.59 13.67 17.03
C GLN A 46 -5.76 13.98 18.52
N GLU A 47 -4.88 14.80 19.05
CA GLU A 47 -4.97 15.24 20.46
C GLU A 47 -6.33 15.92 20.75
N GLY A 48 -6.96 15.52 21.85
CA GLY A 48 -8.27 16.03 22.25
C GLY A 48 -9.48 15.54 21.43
N LYS A 49 -9.27 14.63 20.47
CA LYS A 49 -10.36 13.99 19.72
C LYS A 49 -10.70 12.61 20.31
N PRO A 50 -11.97 12.21 20.27
CA PRO A 50 -12.36 10.87 20.68
C PRO A 50 -11.74 9.82 19.72
N PRO A 51 -11.65 8.55 20.14
CA PRO A 51 -11.31 7.44 19.24
C PRO A 51 -12.22 7.38 18.03
N PHE A 52 -11.68 6.89 16.93
CA PHE A 52 -12.44 6.62 15.71
C PHE A 52 -13.47 5.52 15.94
N LEU A 53 -14.64 5.68 15.33
CA LEU A 53 -15.62 4.59 15.21
C LEU A 53 -15.13 3.55 14.21
N ASP A 54 -15.67 2.32 14.27
CA ASP A 54 -15.27 1.24 13.37
C ASP A 54 -15.35 1.65 11.89
N GLN A 55 -16.43 2.32 11.48
CA GLN A 55 -16.59 2.82 10.12
C GLN A 55 -15.51 3.82 9.69
N GLU A 56 -14.98 4.58 10.65
CA GLU A 56 -13.89 5.53 10.41
C GLU A 56 -12.53 4.84 10.35
N MET A 57 -12.43 3.60 10.84
CA MET A 57 -11.24 2.75 10.71
C MET A 57 -11.21 1.96 9.39
N LEU A 58 -12.22 2.07 8.55
CA LEU A 58 -12.23 1.57 7.19
C LEU A 58 -11.37 2.45 6.27
N LYS A 59 -11.34 2.09 5.00
CA LYS A 59 -10.61 2.83 3.97
C LYS A 59 -11.03 4.30 3.94
N ALA A 60 -10.06 5.21 3.95
CA ALA A 60 -10.33 6.63 3.88
C ALA A 60 -11.20 6.98 2.65
N PRO A 61 -12.11 7.96 2.76
CA PRO A 61 -12.89 8.42 1.61
C PRO A 61 -12.00 8.84 0.44
N THR A 62 -12.51 8.69 -0.78
CA THR A 62 -11.85 9.20 -1.99
C THR A 62 -11.65 10.72 -1.86
N ASN A 63 -10.56 11.23 -2.42
CA ASN A 63 -10.15 12.64 -2.43
C ASN A 63 -9.48 13.17 -1.13
N VAL A 64 -9.49 12.42 -0.01
CA VAL A 64 -8.81 12.83 1.22
C VAL A 64 -7.52 12.06 1.49
N SER A 65 -7.27 11.01 0.72
CA SER A 65 -6.06 10.18 0.90
C SER A 65 -4.80 10.91 0.45
N SER A 66 -3.77 10.90 1.29
CA SER A 66 -2.43 11.36 0.93
C SER A 66 -1.76 10.41 -0.07
N HIS A 67 -0.63 10.82 -0.62
CA HIS A 67 0.19 9.98 -1.50
C HIS A 67 0.80 8.83 -0.70
N GLY A 68 0.40 7.61 -0.97
CA GLY A 68 0.96 6.41 -0.37
C GLY A 68 1.81 5.60 -1.36
N ARG A 69 2.54 4.60 -0.86
CA ARG A 69 3.41 3.77 -1.70
C ARG A 69 2.67 3.15 -2.89
N TYR A 70 1.43 2.73 -2.71
CA TYR A 70 0.63 2.05 -3.74
C TYR A 70 -0.66 2.80 -4.10
N ASN A 71 -0.78 4.06 -3.68
CA ASN A 71 -1.91 4.92 -4.07
C ASN A 71 -1.47 6.34 -4.38
N ALA A 72 -1.99 6.89 -5.46
CA ALA A 72 -1.84 8.30 -5.78
C ALA A 72 -2.68 9.18 -4.83
N ILE A 73 -2.35 10.47 -4.77
CA ILE A 73 -3.14 11.46 -4.02
C ILE A 73 -4.61 11.36 -4.41
N GLY A 74 -5.50 11.37 -3.43
CA GLY A 74 -6.94 11.28 -3.63
C GLY A 74 -7.45 9.90 -4.04
N LYS A 75 -6.59 8.91 -4.21
CA LYS A 75 -6.98 7.51 -4.49
C LYS A 75 -6.78 6.68 -3.23
N SER A 76 -7.86 6.24 -2.64
CA SER A 76 -7.80 5.50 -1.39
C SER A 76 -7.47 4.02 -1.61
N CYS A 77 -6.60 3.49 -0.76
CA CYS A 77 -6.31 2.06 -0.59
C CYS A 77 -6.40 1.69 0.88
N TYR A 78 -6.56 0.41 1.18
CA TYR A 78 -6.60 -0.09 2.54
C TYR A 78 -5.30 -0.81 2.87
N TYR A 79 -4.54 -0.24 3.79
CA TYR A 79 -3.25 -0.77 4.24
C TYR A 79 -3.43 -1.52 5.54
N VAL A 80 -2.97 -2.76 5.60
CA VAL A 80 -3.00 -3.61 6.79
C VAL A 80 -1.64 -4.25 7.02
N ALA A 81 -1.30 -4.53 8.26
CA ALA A 81 -0.07 -5.23 8.64
C ALA A 81 -0.41 -6.59 9.26
N GLU A 82 0.51 -7.54 9.19
CA GLU A 82 0.36 -8.87 9.79
C GLU A 82 0.48 -8.83 11.31
N THR A 83 1.07 -7.78 11.86
CA THR A 83 1.22 -7.60 13.31
C THR A 83 0.75 -6.22 13.77
N LYS A 84 0.29 -6.16 15.03
CA LYS A 84 -0.10 -4.90 15.67
C LYS A 84 1.07 -3.91 15.74
N GLU A 85 2.26 -4.40 16.09
CA GLU A 85 3.49 -3.62 16.17
C GLU A 85 3.88 -3.08 14.79
N GLY A 86 3.70 -3.86 13.73
CA GLY A 86 3.92 -3.45 12.34
C GLY A 86 3.02 -2.28 11.95
N ALA A 87 1.71 -2.40 12.23
CA ALA A 87 0.74 -1.34 11.96
C ALA A 87 1.08 -0.04 12.72
N MET A 88 1.44 -0.14 14.00
CA MET A 88 1.82 1.01 14.82
C MET A 88 3.13 1.65 14.34
N THR A 89 4.11 0.84 13.95
CA THR A 89 5.41 1.31 13.46
C THR A 89 5.26 2.08 12.16
N GLU A 90 4.36 1.64 11.26
CA GLU A 90 4.09 2.36 10.02
C GLU A 90 3.56 3.78 10.29
N ILE A 91 2.64 3.93 11.22
CA ILE A 91 2.11 5.25 11.61
C ILE A 91 3.20 6.12 12.26
N ARG A 92 4.04 5.55 13.14
CA ARG A 92 5.11 6.30 13.82
C ARG A 92 6.16 6.85 12.85
N LYS A 93 6.49 6.12 11.79
CA LYS A 93 7.42 6.60 10.75
C LYS A 93 6.95 7.89 10.09
N HIS A 94 5.63 8.04 9.92
CA HIS A 94 5.04 9.23 9.30
C HIS A 94 4.77 10.37 10.28
N SER A 95 5.08 10.20 11.57
CA SER A 95 4.87 11.22 12.59
C SER A 95 6.01 12.22 12.75
N GLY A 96 7.10 12.08 12.00
CA GLY A 96 8.28 12.95 12.12
C GLY A 96 8.93 12.92 13.50
N GLY A 97 8.90 11.76 14.20
CA GLY A 97 9.47 11.60 15.53
C GLY A 97 8.60 12.15 16.68
N LYS A 98 7.42 12.67 16.39
CA LYS A 98 6.49 13.14 17.43
C LYS A 98 5.85 11.94 18.16
N THR A 99 5.68 12.06 19.47
CA THR A 99 4.86 11.12 20.24
C THR A 99 3.40 11.34 19.85
N ILE A 100 2.76 10.28 19.34
CA ILE A 100 1.36 10.30 18.92
C ILE A 100 0.61 9.13 19.54
N ASN A 101 -0.64 9.36 19.88
CA ASN A 101 -1.57 8.28 20.20
C ASN A 101 -1.99 7.58 18.91
N ILE A 102 -2.12 6.26 18.95
CA ILE A 102 -2.45 5.44 17.79
C ILE A 102 -3.61 4.53 18.17
N GLN A 103 -4.67 4.56 17.40
CA GLN A 103 -5.71 3.56 17.46
C GLN A 103 -5.38 2.42 16.51
N VAL A 104 -5.53 1.18 16.97
CA VAL A 104 -5.31 -0.03 16.20
C VAL A 104 -6.56 -0.89 16.28
N VAL A 105 -6.98 -1.45 15.17
CA VAL A 105 -8.05 -2.44 15.09
C VAL A 105 -7.53 -3.75 14.54
N GLY A 106 -8.07 -4.86 15.04
CA GLY A 106 -7.90 -6.18 14.47
C GLY A 106 -8.92 -6.41 13.35
N LEU A 107 -8.50 -7.12 12.32
CA LEU A 107 -9.26 -7.35 11.09
C LEU A 107 -9.15 -8.81 10.70
N ARG A 108 -10.28 -9.53 10.63
CA ARG A 108 -10.33 -10.91 10.15
C ARG A 108 -10.72 -10.95 8.67
N PRO A 109 -9.94 -11.65 7.80
CA PRO A 109 -10.34 -11.85 6.42
C PRO A 109 -11.67 -12.65 6.35
N VAL A 110 -12.59 -12.18 5.51
CA VAL A 110 -13.91 -12.83 5.31
C VAL A 110 -14.12 -13.33 3.88
N LYS A 111 -13.18 -13.05 2.99
CA LYS A 111 -13.17 -13.56 1.61
C LYS A 111 -11.76 -13.62 1.06
N HIS A 112 -11.57 -14.42 0.01
CA HIS A 112 -10.30 -14.55 -0.67
C HIS A 112 -9.90 -13.28 -1.41
N ALA A 113 -8.58 -13.00 -1.45
CA ALA A 113 -7.99 -11.92 -2.21
C ALA A 113 -6.89 -12.45 -3.13
N LYS A 114 -6.98 -12.13 -4.39
CA LYS A 114 -5.92 -12.43 -5.36
C LYS A 114 -4.84 -11.38 -5.28
N MET A 115 -3.72 -11.69 -4.63
CA MET A 115 -2.61 -10.75 -4.42
C MET A 115 -1.32 -11.21 -5.09
N ILE A 116 -0.42 -10.28 -5.40
CA ILE A 116 0.97 -10.57 -5.72
C ILE A 116 1.84 -10.35 -4.48
N ASP A 117 2.87 -11.18 -4.33
CA ASP A 117 3.84 -11.06 -3.24
C ASP A 117 5.11 -10.34 -3.72
N LEU A 118 5.37 -9.16 -3.17
CA LEU A 118 6.57 -8.37 -3.35
C LEU A 118 7.38 -8.25 -2.05
N SER A 119 7.09 -9.07 -1.03
CA SER A 119 7.76 -9.06 0.28
C SER A 119 9.11 -9.79 0.26
N GLY A 120 9.21 -10.85 -0.55
CA GLY A 120 10.38 -11.70 -0.65
C GLY A 120 11.58 -11.08 -1.37
N GLU A 121 12.76 -11.68 -1.20
CA GLU A 121 13.90 -11.43 -2.08
C GLU A 121 13.64 -12.13 -3.42
N ILE A 122 13.33 -11.37 -4.44
CA ILE A 122 13.22 -11.93 -5.78
C ILE A 122 14.63 -12.07 -6.33
N LYS A 123 15.18 -13.29 -6.26
CA LYS A 123 16.52 -13.61 -6.79
C LYS A 123 16.59 -13.23 -8.27
N GLY A 124 17.61 -12.44 -8.63
CA GLY A 124 17.88 -12.03 -10.02
C GLY A 124 17.07 -10.84 -10.52
N THR A 125 16.29 -10.20 -9.71
CA THR A 125 15.64 -8.95 -10.07
C THR A 125 16.52 -7.76 -9.73
N ASN A 126 16.81 -7.04 -10.74
CA ASN A 126 17.47 -5.77 -10.83
C ASN A 126 16.74 -4.67 -10.02
N ARG A 127 17.26 -3.47 -10.10
CA ARG A 127 16.78 -2.21 -9.51
C ARG A 127 15.27 -2.03 -9.36
N PHE A 128 14.45 -2.66 -10.21
CA PHE A 128 13.00 -2.55 -10.15
C PHE A 128 12.42 -2.96 -8.79
N MET A 129 12.86 -4.09 -8.23
CA MET A 129 12.36 -4.56 -6.92
C MET A 129 12.89 -3.75 -5.75
N GLU A 130 14.09 -3.20 -5.88
CA GLU A 130 14.63 -2.26 -4.89
C GLU A 130 13.75 -1.02 -4.80
N HIS A 131 13.36 -0.43 -5.92
CA HIS A 131 12.46 0.74 -5.97
C HIS A 131 11.07 0.47 -5.37
N MET A 132 10.60 -0.78 -5.38
CA MET A 132 9.33 -1.15 -4.76
C MET A 132 9.37 -1.17 -3.23
N ARG A 133 10.56 -1.20 -2.63
CA ARG A 133 10.79 -1.31 -1.17
C ARG A 133 11.07 0.01 -0.47
N PHE A 134 11.36 1.09 -1.19
CA PHE A 134 11.68 2.36 -0.56
C PHE A 134 10.51 2.88 0.28
N THR A 135 10.81 3.16 1.54
CA THR A 135 9.95 3.90 2.45
C THR A 135 10.48 5.32 2.54
N VAL A 136 9.62 6.30 2.37
CA VAL A 136 9.98 7.73 2.43
C VAL A 136 9.03 8.42 3.39
N GLU A 137 9.51 9.44 4.10
CA GLU A 137 8.66 10.33 4.86
C GLU A 137 7.72 11.08 3.92
N ASN A 138 6.43 11.07 4.26
CA ASN A 138 5.41 11.74 3.47
C ASN A 138 5.07 13.10 4.06
N GLU A 139 5.09 14.12 3.22
CA GLU A 139 4.43 15.38 3.52
C GLU A 139 3.00 15.37 2.95
N ILE A 140 2.04 15.74 3.79
CA ILE A 140 0.62 15.82 3.38
C ILE A 140 0.47 16.74 2.17
N GLY A 141 -0.18 16.24 1.13
CA GLY A 141 -0.47 17.01 -0.09
C GLY A 141 0.69 17.08 -1.10
N LYS A 142 1.85 16.50 -0.83
CA LYS A 142 2.97 16.46 -1.77
C LYS A 142 3.09 15.13 -2.50
N ILE A 143 3.55 15.19 -3.75
CA ILE A 143 3.88 14.01 -4.55
C ILE A 143 5.25 13.49 -4.10
N VAL A 144 5.30 12.24 -3.67
CA VAL A 144 6.53 11.54 -3.31
C VAL A 144 7.06 10.83 -4.55
N LYS A 145 8.17 11.29 -5.11
CA LYS A 145 8.77 10.75 -6.36
C LYS A 145 9.00 9.25 -6.29
N ASN A 146 9.53 8.74 -5.18
CA ASN A 146 9.82 7.32 -4.99
C ASN A 146 8.55 6.44 -4.97
N TYR A 147 7.36 7.02 -4.86
CA TYR A 147 6.10 6.28 -4.89
C TYR A 147 5.46 6.23 -6.30
N LEU A 148 5.98 6.97 -7.27
CA LEU A 148 5.41 6.98 -8.62
C LEU A 148 5.48 5.61 -9.30
N LEU A 149 6.61 4.92 -9.21
CA LEU A 149 6.76 3.58 -9.76
C LEU A 149 5.90 2.53 -9.04
N PRO A 150 5.90 2.43 -7.70
CA PRO A 150 4.93 1.60 -6.97
C PRO A 150 3.47 1.90 -7.32
N ASN A 151 3.09 3.16 -7.47
CA ASN A 151 1.74 3.57 -7.88
C ASN A 151 1.40 3.08 -9.30
N PHE A 152 2.35 3.17 -10.22
CA PHE A 152 2.18 2.63 -11.57
C PHE A 152 1.98 1.12 -11.54
N VAL A 153 2.79 0.38 -10.75
CA VAL A 153 2.63 -1.08 -10.56
C VAL A 153 1.25 -1.41 -9.97
N ALA A 154 0.82 -0.69 -8.93
CA ALA A 154 -0.51 -0.86 -8.36
C ALA A 154 -1.63 -0.65 -9.41
N SER A 155 -1.47 0.35 -10.28
CA SER A 155 -2.41 0.61 -11.37
C SER A 155 -2.44 -0.53 -12.39
N CYS A 156 -1.28 -1.12 -12.71
CA CYS A 156 -1.20 -2.29 -13.55
C CYS A 156 -1.91 -3.50 -12.92
N CYS A 157 -1.70 -3.74 -11.62
CA CYS A 157 -2.38 -4.80 -10.86
C CYS A 157 -3.90 -4.64 -10.90
N LYS A 158 -4.40 -3.43 -10.60
CA LYS A 158 -5.84 -3.11 -10.65
C LYS A 158 -6.45 -3.40 -12.02
N ARG A 159 -5.73 -3.02 -13.09
CA ARG A 159 -6.20 -3.19 -14.47
C ARG A 159 -6.44 -4.64 -14.86
N ILE A 160 -5.70 -5.59 -14.30
CA ILE A 160 -5.82 -7.02 -14.61
C ILE A 160 -6.55 -7.82 -13.53
N GLY A 161 -7.24 -7.15 -12.61
CA GLY A 161 -8.08 -7.79 -11.60
C GLY A 161 -7.30 -8.47 -10.47
N ILE A 162 -6.13 -7.96 -10.13
CA ILE A 162 -5.42 -8.30 -8.88
C ILE A 162 -5.99 -7.42 -7.77
N ASP A 163 -6.30 -7.99 -6.61
CA ASP A 163 -7.00 -7.34 -5.50
C ASP A 163 -6.08 -6.55 -4.57
N GLY A 164 -4.80 -6.91 -4.52
CA GLY A 164 -3.84 -6.29 -3.63
C GLY A 164 -2.40 -6.71 -3.86
N ILE A 165 -1.52 -6.18 -3.02
CA ILE A 165 -0.08 -6.45 -3.02
C ILE A 165 0.35 -6.71 -1.58
N LYS A 166 1.01 -7.88 -1.33
CA LYS A 166 1.79 -8.11 -0.12
C LYS A 166 3.19 -7.53 -0.33
N TYR A 167 3.70 -6.79 0.63
CA TYR A 167 5.00 -6.14 0.53
C TYR A 167 5.68 -6.05 1.89
N ARG A 168 7.01 -6.00 1.89
CA ARG A 168 7.78 -5.78 3.10
C ARG A 168 7.94 -4.29 3.38
N SER A 169 7.56 -3.89 4.59
CA SER A 169 7.96 -2.62 5.18
C SER A 169 9.23 -2.85 6.03
N THR A 170 9.57 -1.95 6.93
CA THR A 170 10.79 -2.06 7.74
C THR A 170 10.62 -3.15 8.81
N GLY A 171 11.00 -4.38 8.48
CA GLY A 171 11.04 -5.52 9.41
C GLY A 171 9.72 -6.29 9.58
N TYR A 172 8.65 -5.93 8.87
CA TYR A 172 7.35 -6.63 8.92
C TYR A 172 6.66 -6.60 7.57
N ASP A 173 5.75 -7.53 7.36
CA ASP A 173 4.98 -7.64 6.13
C ASP A 173 3.63 -6.93 6.25
N CYS A 174 3.23 -6.33 5.15
CA CYS A 174 2.00 -5.57 5.00
C CYS A 174 1.27 -5.99 3.73
N CYS A 175 -0.03 -5.80 3.72
CA CYS A 175 -0.83 -5.87 2.51
C CYS A 175 -1.48 -4.52 2.21
N VAL A 176 -1.59 -4.21 0.93
CA VAL A 176 -2.42 -3.11 0.45
C VAL A 176 -3.51 -3.68 -0.44
N LEU A 177 -4.77 -3.37 -0.11
CA LEU A 177 -5.96 -3.78 -0.84
C LEU A 177 -6.60 -2.54 -1.48
N TRP A 178 -7.24 -2.74 -2.64
CA TRP A 178 -7.95 -1.64 -3.31
C TRP A 178 -9.32 -1.35 -2.69
N LYS A 179 -9.84 -2.33 -1.92
CA LYS A 179 -11.12 -2.26 -1.21
C LYS A 179 -10.91 -2.66 0.25
N ASP A 180 -11.84 -2.36 1.12
CA ASP A 180 -11.86 -2.71 2.53
C ASP A 180 -12.87 -3.82 2.87
N ASP A 181 -13.69 -4.22 1.91
CA ASP A 181 -14.72 -5.26 2.05
C ASP A 181 -14.18 -6.70 2.16
N TYR A 182 -12.87 -6.85 2.30
CA TYR A 182 -12.20 -8.14 2.56
C TYR A 182 -12.17 -8.51 4.05
N PHE A 183 -12.52 -7.58 4.93
CA PHE A 183 -12.33 -7.75 6.37
C PHE A 183 -13.59 -7.42 7.16
N GLU A 184 -13.68 -8.07 8.33
CA GLU A 184 -14.54 -7.68 9.45
C GLU A 184 -13.67 -7.33 10.66
N PHE A 185 -14.18 -6.51 11.57
CA PHE A 185 -13.50 -6.14 12.82
C PHE A 185 -13.56 -7.29 13.83
N VAL A 186 -12.47 -7.48 14.59
CA VAL A 186 -12.34 -8.45 15.69
C VAL A 186 -11.85 -7.78 16.97
#